data_4508b41ce84664fefafa4815ae0f4f89
#
_entry.id   4508b41ce84664fefafa4815ae0f4f89
#
_cell.length_a   1.000
_cell.length_b   1.000
_cell.length_c   1.000
_cell.angle_alpha   90.00
_cell.angle_beta   90.00
_cell.angle_gamma   90.00
#
_symmetry.space_group_name_H-M   'P 1'
#
loop_
_entity.id
_entity.type
_entity.pdbx_description
1 polymer ?
#
loop_
_entity_poly.entity_id
_entity_poly.type
_entity_poly.pdbx_seq_one_letter_code
_entity_poly.pdbx_strand_id
1 'polypeptide(L)'
;IKTLGFSDHSPYIFDGDYYSHFRMRPEEFEGYVQSLTALRDEYKKDIDIYIGVEAEYYPKYFARLCDFLSDYPLDYMIMGQHYLCNEYDGTSSCDVYTEEKDLERYVGQVIEGFSTGKFAYIAHPDIFRFQGDEKIYEKHMIRLCEAAKSLEIPLEINFLGIRASRHYPRKDFFRIAAEVGNNVIFGCDAHSPTELDYKKEFDCAMKEY
;
A
#
# COMPACT_ATOMS: atom_id res chain seq x y z
N ILE A 1 7.61 -19.57 -7.10
CA ILE A 1 7.26 -18.80 -5.88
C ILE A 1 7.40 -19.75 -4.70
N LYS A 2 8.10 -19.31 -3.65
CA LYS A 2 8.23 -20.08 -2.39
C LYS A 2 7.35 -19.51 -1.28
N THR A 3 7.08 -18.22 -1.36
CA THR A 3 6.29 -17.48 -0.39
C THR A 3 5.31 -16.60 -1.13
N LEU A 4 4.05 -16.57 -0.72
CA LEU A 4 3.00 -15.73 -1.30
C LEU A 4 2.23 -15.03 -0.18
N GLY A 5 2.17 -13.71 -0.23
CA GLY A 5 1.32 -12.92 0.63
C GLY A 5 0.06 -12.47 -0.11
N PHE A 6 -1.08 -12.62 0.52
CA PHE A 6 -2.35 -12.06 0.07
C PHE A 6 -2.64 -10.81 0.88
N SER A 7 -3.01 -9.73 0.22
CA SER A 7 -3.29 -8.43 0.85
C SER A 7 -4.37 -7.69 0.07
N ASP A 8 -5.56 -8.25 0.05
CA ASP A 8 -6.72 -7.62 -0.58
C ASP A 8 -7.13 -6.35 0.18
N HIS A 9 -7.84 -5.43 -0.50
CA HIS A 9 -8.31 -4.18 0.11
C HIS A 9 -9.15 -4.45 1.34
N SER A 10 -8.70 -3.93 2.50
CA SER A 10 -9.35 -4.16 3.78
C SER A 10 -10.77 -3.62 3.81
N PRO A 11 -11.70 -4.30 4.49
CA PRO A 11 -13.03 -3.76 4.71
C PRO A 11 -12.95 -2.58 5.68
N TYR A 12 -13.50 -1.42 5.30
CA TYR A 12 -13.64 -0.28 6.19
C TYR A 12 -15.08 -0.15 6.70
N ILE A 13 -15.21 0.23 7.96
CA ILE A 13 -16.51 0.48 8.60
C ILE A 13 -16.68 2.00 8.69
N PHE A 14 -17.34 2.57 7.69
CA PHE A 14 -17.66 3.99 7.63
C PHE A 14 -18.91 4.36 8.44
N ASP A 15 -19.15 5.65 8.60
CA ASP A 15 -20.39 6.13 9.18
C ASP A 15 -21.55 6.03 8.16
N GLY A 16 -22.76 5.74 8.64
CA GLY A 16 -23.95 5.59 7.79
C GLY A 16 -23.91 4.35 6.89
N ASP A 17 -24.53 4.46 5.71
CA ASP A 17 -24.68 3.36 4.75
C ASP A 17 -23.65 3.42 3.60
N TYR A 18 -22.57 4.19 3.76
CA TYR A 18 -21.54 4.29 2.73
C TYR A 18 -20.80 2.96 2.57
N TYR A 19 -20.65 2.54 1.31
CA TYR A 19 -19.90 1.37 0.91
C TYR A 19 -19.04 1.66 -0.32
N SER A 20 -17.79 1.23 -0.27
CA SER A 20 -16.85 1.32 -1.37
C SER A 20 -16.87 0.08 -2.24
N HIS A 21 -16.97 0.26 -3.56
CA HIS A 21 -17.09 -0.85 -4.51
C HIS A 21 -15.77 -1.59 -4.80
N PHE A 22 -14.62 -1.03 -4.43
CA PHE A 22 -13.33 -1.64 -4.74
C PHE A 22 -12.75 -2.46 -3.59
N ARG A 23 -13.44 -2.55 -2.46
CA ARG A 23 -13.03 -3.35 -1.30
C ARG A 23 -14.09 -4.35 -0.89
N MET A 24 -13.67 -5.43 -0.20
CA MET A 24 -14.63 -6.39 0.35
C MET A 24 -15.47 -5.76 1.45
N ARG A 25 -16.66 -6.31 1.66
CA ARG A 25 -17.53 -5.91 2.77
C ARG A 25 -17.06 -6.55 4.08
N PRO A 26 -17.33 -5.92 5.23
CA PRO A 26 -17.04 -6.53 6.53
C PRO A 26 -17.60 -7.96 6.67
N GLU A 27 -18.80 -8.20 6.14
CA GLU A 27 -19.48 -9.51 6.19
C GLU A 27 -18.78 -10.59 5.34
N GLU A 28 -17.97 -10.20 4.36
CA GLU A 28 -17.23 -11.11 3.47
C GLU A 28 -15.86 -11.49 4.03
N PHE A 29 -15.36 -10.72 5.02
CA PHE A 29 -14.00 -10.84 5.50
C PHE A 29 -13.68 -12.18 6.18
N GLU A 30 -14.63 -12.74 6.94
CA GLU A 30 -14.48 -14.07 7.51
C GLU A 30 -14.26 -15.13 6.43
N GLY A 31 -15.03 -15.07 5.33
CA GLY A 31 -14.88 -15.96 4.17
C GLY A 31 -13.51 -15.82 3.49
N TYR A 32 -12.98 -14.60 3.37
CA TYR A 32 -11.64 -14.33 2.88
C TYR A 32 -10.58 -15.04 3.73
N VAL A 33 -10.59 -14.82 5.05
CA VAL A 33 -9.62 -15.42 5.97
C VAL A 33 -9.72 -16.95 6.01
N GLN A 34 -10.94 -17.50 6.04
CA GLN A 34 -11.17 -18.95 6.03
C GLN A 34 -10.65 -19.60 4.75
N SER A 35 -10.91 -18.99 3.58
CA SER A 35 -10.44 -19.49 2.28
C SER A 35 -8.92 -19.55 2.21
N LEU A 36 -8.25 -18.47 2.62
CA LEU A 36 -6.79 -18.42 2.62
C LEU A 36 -6.16 -19.34 3.67
N THR A 37 -6.80 -19.51 4.82
CA THR A 37 -6.36 -20.48 5.84
C THR A 37 -6.43 -21.91 5.30
N ALA A 38 -7.51 -22.26 4.59
CA ALA A 38 -7.64 -23.57 3.95
C ALA A 38 -6.56 -23.79 2.89
N LEU A 39 -6.29 -22.78 2.03
CA LEU A 39 -5.21 -22.86 1.06
C LEU A 39 -3.83 -22.99 1.71
N ARG A 40 -3.56 -22.24 2.77
CA ARG A 40 -2.32 -22.34 3.54
C ARG A 40 -2.11 -23.75 4.09
N ASP A 41 -3.14 -24.38 4.63
CA ASP A 41 -3.07 -25.75 5.14
C ASP A 41 -2.90 -26.80 4.04
N GLU A 42 -3.58 -26.62 2.90
CA GLU A 42 -3.47 -27.51 1.74
C GLU A 42 -2.06 -27.49 1.14
N TYR A 43 -1.48 -26.30 0.96
CA TYR A 43 -0.21 -26.10 0.26
C TYR A 43 1.01 -25.94 1.18
N LYS A 44 0.89 -26.14 2.49
CA LYS A 44 1.97 -25.91 3.49
C LYS A 44 3.29 -26.63 3.26
N LYS A 45 3.31 -27.66 2.39
CA LYS A 45 4.54 -28.38 2.03
C LYS A 45 5.22 -27.81 0.78
N ASP A 46 4.51 -27.02 0.02
CA ASP A 46 4.91 -26.53 -1.29
C ASP A 46 5.20 -25.01 -1.29
N ILE A 47 4.44 -24.24 -0.50
CA ILE A 47 4.53 -22.78 -0.45
C ILE A 47 4.12 -22.24 0.93
N ASP A 48 4.84 -21.22 1.39
CA ASP A 48 4.44 -20.44 2.57
C ASP A 48 3.41 -19.38 2.16
N ILE A 49 2.21 -19.43 2.73
CA ILE A 49 1.14 -18.47 2.49
C ILE A 49 0.96 -17.56 3.70
N TYR A 50 1.02 -16.26 3.48
CA TYR A 50 0.74 -15.23 4.48
C TYR A 50 -0.58 -14.53 4.15
N ILE A 51 -1.39 -14.30 5.18
CA ILE A 51 -2.72 -13.70 5.10
C ILE A 51 -2.62 -12.28 5.65
N GLY A 52 -2.83 -11.30 4.82
CA GLY A 52 -2.80 -9.90 5.20
C GLY A 52 -3.93 -9.10 4.57
N VAL A 53 -3.84 -7.80 4.71
CA VAL A 53 -4.72 -6.82 4.06
C VAL A 53 -3.92 -5.61 3.61
N GLU A 54 -4.37 -4.98 2.53
CA GLU A 54 -3.96 -3.63 2.18
C GLU A 54 -4.96 -2.64 2.77
N ALA A 55 -4.47 -1.72 3.59
CA ALA A 55 -5.31 -0.74 4.27
C ALA A 55 -4.71 0.67 4.15
N GLU A 56 -5.58 1.64 3.99
CA GLU A 56 -5.22 3.05 4.11
C GLU A 56 -5.14 3.44 5.59
N TYR A 57 -4.41 4.51 5.88
CA TYR A 57 -4.55 5.17 7.15
C TYR A 57 -5.57 6.30 7.04
N TYR A 58 -6.76 6.08 7.60
CA TYR A 58 -7.80 7.10 7.73
C TYR A 58 -7.94 7.48 9.20
N PRO A 59 -7.42 8.64 9.65
CA PRO A 59 -7.38 9.00 11.07
C PRO A 59 -8.69 8.78 11.82
N LYS A 60 -9.81 9.13 11.17
CA LYS A 60 -11.15 9.01 11.76
C LYS A 60 -11.63 7.56 11.95
N TYR A 61 -11.20 6.65 11.07
CA TYR A 61 -11.77 5.29 10.98
C TYR A 61 -10.77 4.19 11.34
N PHE A 62 -9.47 4.50 11.41
CA PHE A 62 -8.41 3.50 11.54
C PHE A 62 -8.49 2.69 12.84
N ALA A 63 -8.84 3.32 13.97
CA ALA A 63 -9.01 2.60 15.22
C ALA A 63 -10.11 1.53 15.11
N ARG A 64 -11.26 1.88 14.51
CA ARG A 64 -12.37 0.95 14.26
C ARG A 64 -11.97 -0.20 13.33
N LEU A 65 -11.16 0.09 12.31
CA LEU A 65 -10.58 -0.95 11.45
C LEU A 65 -9.69 -1.91 12.24
N CYS A 66 -8.76 -1.37 13.05
CA CYS A 66 -7.86 -2.20 13.86
C CYS A 66 -8.63 -3.08 14.86
N ASP A 67 -9.67 -2.55 15.48
CA ASP A 67 -10.54 -3.30 16.40
C ASP A 67 -11.22 -4.46 15.65
N PHE A 68 -11.79 -4.18 14.48
CA PHE A 68 -12.42 -5.21 13.65
C PHE A 68 -11.43 -6.30 13.20
N LEU A 69 -10.25 -5.91 12.72
CA LEU A 69 -9.24 -6.86 12.23
C LEU A 69 -8.62 -7.69 13.36
N SER A 70 -8.68 -7.22 14.61
CA SER A 70 -8.09 -7.94 15.75
C SER A 70 -8.77 -9.29 16.06
N ASP A 71 -9.97 -9.51 15.57
CA ASP A 71 -10.71 -10.77 15.72
C ASP A 71 -10.23 -11.87 14.74
N TYR A 72 -9.32 -11.53 13.80
CA TYR A 72 -8.88 -12.43 12.74
C TYR A 72 -7.38 -12.72 12.81
N PRO A 73 -6.94 -13.93 12.46
CA PRO A 73 -5.53 -14.35 12.51
C PRO A 73 -4.76 -13.84 11.28
N LEU A 74 -4.61 -12.54 11.15
CA LEU A 74 -3.82 -11.92 10.10
C LEU A 74 -2.32 -11.96 10.45
N ASP A 75 -1.49 -12.21 9.45
CA ASP A 75 -0.04 -12.22 9.58
C ASP A 75 0.54 -10.80 9.45
N TYR A 76 -0.08 -9.92 8.62
CA TYR A 76 0.44 -8.58 8.35
C TYR A 76 -0.64 -7.63 7.80
N MET A 77 -0.32 -6.34 7.81
CA MET A 77 -1.06 -5.28 7.14
C MET A 77 -0.07 -4.42 6.34
N ILE A 78 -0.39 -4.09 5.11
CA ILE A 78 0.37 -3.13 4.29
C ILE A 78 -0.42 -1.83 4.13
N MET A 79 0.30 -0.73 3.92
CA MET A 79 -0.33 0.56 3.70
C MET A 79 -0.44 0.85 2.20
N GLY A 80 -1.65 1.02 1.69
CA GLY A 80 -1.91 1.57 0.36
C GLY A 80 -2.72 2.87 0.49
N GLN A 81 -2.08 4.04 0.41
CA GLN A 81 -2.76 5.31 0.67
C GLN A 81 -3.44 5.85 -0.59
N HIS A 82 -4.63 5.32 -0.91
CA HIS A 82 -5.38 5.64 -2.13
C HIS A 82 -6.17 6.96 -2.07
N TYR A 83 -6.45 7.48 -0.86
CA TYR A 83 -7.26 8.69 -0.67
C TYR A 83 -6.66 9.63 0.38
N LEU A 84 -6.80 10.92 0.14
CA LEU A 84 -6.56 11.95 1.15
C LEU A 84 -7.73 11.99 2.14
N CYS A 85 -7.44 12.10 3.43
CA CYS A 85 -8.36 12.05 4.55
C CYS A 85 -9.05 10.69 4.67
N ASN A 86 -9.96 10.36 3.74
CA ASN A 86 -10.63 9.07 3.58
C ASN A 86 -11.33 9.02 2.22
N GLU A 87 -11.94 7.88 1.88
CA GLU A 87 -12.63 7.72 0.59
C GLU A 87 -14.09 8.20 0.60
N TYR A 88 -14.68 8.42 1.77
CA TYR A 88 -16.08 8.82 1.90
C TYR A 88 -16.31 10.28 1.47
N ASP A 89 -15.43 11.17 1.91
CA ASP A 89 -15.49 12.61 1.65
C ASP A 89 -14.13 13.22 1.23
N GLY A 90 -13.16 12.37 0.97
CA GLY A 90 -11.83 12.74 0.49
C GLY A 90 -11.70 12.71 -1.02
N THR A 91 -10.46 12.78 -1.48
CA THR A 91 -10.10 12.78 -2.91
C THR A 91 -9.05 11.72 -3.19
N SER A 92 -9.09 11.12 -4.39
CA SER A 92 -8.18 10.05 -4.79
C SER A 92 -6.74 10.55 -4.90
N SER A 93 -5.79 9.80 -4.38
CA SER A 93 -4.35 10.05 -4.56
C SER A 93 -3.90 9.96 -6.03
N CYS A 94 -4.71 9.30 -6.89
CA CYS A 94 -4.45 9.21 -8.32
C CYS A 94 -4.93 10.44 -9.12
N ASP A 95 -5.70 11.34 -8.51
CA ASP A 95 -6.06 12.61 -9.15
C ASP A 95 -4.81 13.49 -9.31
N VAL A 96 -4.86 14.44 -10.24
CA VAL A 96 -3.74 15.36 -10.48
C VAL A 96 -3.77 16.49 -9.47
N TYR A 97 -2.66 16.66 -8.75
CA TYR A 97 -2.46 17.74 -7.78
C TYR A 97 -1.28 18.62 -8.18
N THR A 98 -1.41 19.92 -7.93
CA THR A 98 -0.35 20.92 -8.20
C THR A 98 0.00 21.74 -6.95
N GLU A 99 -0.88 21.73 -5.95
CA GLU A 99 -0.72 22.55 -4.74
C GLU A 99 0.10 21.81 -3.67
N GLU A 100 1.10 22.50 -3.11
CA GLU A 100 1.97 21.95 -2.05
C GLU A 100 1.17 21.42 -0.85
N LYS A 101 0.08 22.10 -0.47
CA LYS A 101 -0.76 21.70 0.68
C LYS A 101 -1.33 20.29 0.56
N ASP A 102 -1.64 19.84 -0.66
CA ASP A 102 -2.22 18.53 -0.89
C ASP A 102 -1.15 17.44 -0.78
N LEU A 103 0.05 17.69 -1.32
CA LEU A 103 1.21 16.82 -1.17
C LEU A 103 1.66 16.74 0.31
N GLU A 104 1.67 17.87 1.02
CA GLU A 104 1.98 17.93 2.44
C GLU A 104 0.99 17.10 3.27
N ARG A 105 -0.30 17.17 2.92
CA ARG A 105 -1.36 16.37 3.56
C ARG A 105 -1.15 14.89 3.32
N TYR A 106 -0.90 14.47 2.07
CA TYR A 106 -0.61 13.08 1.74
C TYR A 106 0.56 12.54 2.56
N VAL A 107 1.70 13.22 2.50
CA VAL A 107 2.91 12.81 3.22
C VAL A 107 2.68 12.81 4.74
N GLY A 108 1.97 13.80 5.26
CA GLY A 108 1.62 13.87 6.69
C GLY A 108 0.77 12.67 7.11
N GLN A 109 -0.25 12.32 6.34
CA GLN A 109 -1.14 11.19 6.60
C GLN A 109 -0.39 9.84 6.54
N VAL A 110 0.49 9.66 5.55
CA VAL A 110 1.34 8.47 5.45
C VAL A 110 2.26 8.34 6.66
N ILE A 111 2.93 9.42 7.08
CA ILE A 111 3.84 9.40 8.24
C ILE A 111 3.07 9.12 9.53
N GLU A 112 1.89 9.69 9.70
CA GLU A 112 1.02 9.41 10.85
C GLU A 112 0.64 7.93 10.89
N GLY A 113 0.28 7.35 9.73
CA GLY A 113 0.00 5.92 9.60
C GLY A 113 1.21 5.05 9.97
N PHE A 114 2.41 5.39 9.51
CA PHE A 114 3.64 4.69 9.90
C PHE A 114 3.84 4.68 11.41
N SER A 115 3.57 5.81 12.05
CA SER A 115 3.75 5.98 13.49
C SER A 115 2.83 5.10 14.33
N THR A 116 1.81 4.50 13.74
CA THR A 116 0.94 3.53 14.43
C THR A 116 1.63 2.19 14.70
N GLY A 117 2.71 1.88 13.98
CA GLY A 117 3.41 0.59 14.06
C GLY A 117 2.58 -0.61 13.60
N LYS A 118 1.52 -0.38 12.82
CA LYS A 118 0.62 -1.43 12.34
C LYS A 118 0.96 -1.95 10.95
N PHE A 119 1.74 -1.21 10.18
CA PHE A 119 2.02 -1.53 8.78
C PHE A 119 3.41 -2.16 8.62
N ALA A 120 3.48 -3.27 7.89
CA ALA A 120 4.72 -3.97 7.58
C ALA A 120 5.56 -3.22 6.52
N TYR A 121 4.91 -2.60 5.54
CA TYR A 121 5.52 -1.76 4.50
C TYR A 121 4.46 -0.87 3.85
N ILE A 122 4.87 0.05 2.99
CA ILE A 122 3.96 0.84 2.16
C ILE A 122 3.99 0.35 0.72
N ALA A 123 2.82 0.01 0.19
CA ALA A 123 2.57 -0.24 -1.22
C ALA A 123 2.58 1.08 -2.00
N HIS A 124 3.14 1.05 -3.21
CA HIS A 124 3.17 2.21 -4.14
C HIS A 124 3.29 3.57 -3.43
N PRO A 125 4.37 3.85 -2.68
CA PRO A 125 4.50 5.05 -1.83
C PRO A 125 4.41 6.37 -2.59
N ASP A 126 4.60 6.32 -3.90
CA ASP A 126 4.59 7.43 -4.85
C ASP A 126 3.33 7.47 -5.73
N ILE A 127 2.26 6.81 -5.27
CA ILE A 127 0.94 6.82 -5.94
C ILE A 127 0.33 8.22 -6.03
N PHE A 128 0.72 9.15 -5.14
CA PHE A 128 0.20 10.51 -5.15
C PHE A 128 0.66 11.27 -6.40
N ARG A 129 -0.31 11.60 -7.26
CA ARG A 129 -0.03 12.16 -8.58
C ARG A 129 0.20 13.67 -8.53
N PHE A 130 1.38 14.06 -8.05
CA PHE A 130 1.78 15.48 -8.00
C PHE A 130 2.43 15.91 -9.31
N GLN A 131 1.91 17.03 -9.88
CA GLN A 131 2.39 17.68 -11.10
C GLN A 131 2.73 19.15 -10.86
N GLY A 132 3.04 19.54 -9.62
CA GLY A 132 3.51 20.87 -9.25
C GLY A 132 5.04 21.00 -9.38
N ASP A 133 5.60 21.93 -8.61
CA ASP A 133 7.05 22.20 -8.59
C ASP A 133 7.84 20.98 -8.10
N GLU A 134 8.86 20.57 -8.87
CA GLU A 134 9.69 19.41 -8.58
C GLU A 134 10.48 19.54 -7.26
N LYS A 135 10.88 20.76 -6.88
CA LYS A 135 11.58 20.99 -5.61
C LYS A 135 10.65 20.81 -4.41
N ILE A 136 9.37 21.16 -4.59
CA ILE A 136 8.33 20.90 -3.58
C ILE A 136 8.13 19.40 -3.45
N TYR A 137 8.02 18.68 -4.58
CA TYR A 137 7.94 17.22 -4.59
C TYR A 137 9.12 16.58 -3.85
N GLU A 138 10.35 16.93 -4.23
CA GLU A 138 11.57 16.41 -3.63
C GLU A 138 11.63 16.65 -2.13
N LYS A 139 11.33 17.89 -1.67
CA LYS A 139 11.28 18.25 -0.24
C LYS A 139 10.35 17.31 0.55
N HIS A 140 9.14 17.08 0.05
CA HIS A 140 8.14 16.27 0.76
C HIS A 140 8.43 14.77 0.67
N MET A 141 8.97 14.29 -0.46
CA MET A 141 9.37 12.88 -0.59
C MET A 141 10.60 12.54 0.25
N ILE A 142 11.56 13.44 0.41
CA ILE A 142 12.66 13.28 1.38
C ILE A 142 12.09 13.08 2.79
N ARG A 143 11.14 13.92 3.21
CA ARG A 143 10.48 13.81 4.52
C ARG A 143 9.79 12.45 4.71
N LEU A 144 9.10 11.95 3.66
CA LEU A 144 8.46 10.63 3.69
C LEU A 144 9.51 9.52 3.83
N CYS A 145 10.54 9.56 2.99
CA CYS A 145 11.63 8.58 3.01
C CYS A 145 12.38 8.56 4.35
N GLU A 146 12.68 9.72 4.93
CA GLU A 146 13.33 9.83 6.25
C GLU A 146 12.47 9.22 7.36
N ALA A 147 11.14 9.47 7.34
CA ALA A 147 10.22 8.87 8.29
C ALA A 147 10.14 7.35 8.13
N ALA A 148 10.00 6.85 6.89
CA ALA A 148 9.99 5.43 6.59
C ALA A 148 11.28 4.74 7.07
N LYS A 149 12.45 5.37 6.82
CA LYS A 149 13.75 4.85 7.27
C LYS A 149 13.85 4.79 8.79
N SER A 150 13.44 5.86 9.47
CA SER A 150 13.52 5.94 10.94
C SER A 150 12.65 4.90 11.65
N LEU A 151 11.58 4.46 11.00
CA LEU A 151 10.64 3.46 11.48
C LEU A 151 10.87 2.07 10.86
N GLU A 152 11.95 1.91 10.08
CA GLU A 152 12.34 0.67 9.40
C GLU A 152 11.23 0.11 8.47
N ILE A 153 10.40 1.00 7.88
CA ILE A 153 9.32 0.63 6.96
C ILE A 153 9.86 0.58 5.52
N PRO A 154 9.84 -0.59 4.85
CA PRO A 154 10.23 -0.70 3.45
C PRO A 154 9.28 0.04 2.51
N LEU A 155 9.82 0.53 1.39
CA LEU A 155 9.10 1.18 0.30
C LEU A 155 8.93 0.20 -0.86
N GLU A 156 7.72 0.05 -1.37
CA GLU A 156 7.45 -0.89 -2.45
C GLU A 156 7.77 -0.30 -3.83
N ILE A 157 8.51 -1.05 -4.65
CA ILE A 157 8.52 -0.89 -6.10
C ILE A 157 7.39 -1.75 -6.66
N ASN A 158 6.34 -1.10 -7.13
CA ASN A 158 5.08 -1.75 -7.46
C ASN A 158 5.03 -2.24 -8.92
N PHE A 159 4.78 -3.53 -9.12
CA PHE A 159 4.78 -4.14 -10.44
C PHE A 159 3.50 -3.86 -11.23
N LEU A 160 2.36 -3.65 -10.59
CA LEU A 160 1.15 -3.19 -11.30
C LEU A 160 1.40 -1.84 -11.96
N GLY A 161 2.06 -0.91 -11.25
CA GLY A 161 2.43 0.38 -11.81
C GLY A 161 3.29 0.25 -13.06
N ILE A 162 4.31 -0.63 -13.03
CA ILE A 162 5.16 -0.92 -14.19
C ILE A 162 4.35 -1.56 -15.31
N ARG A 163 3.61 -2.62 -15.03
CA ARG A 163 2.82 -3.40 -16.00
C ARG A 163 1.76 -2.56 -16.70
N ALA A 164 1.05 -1.73 -15.95
CA ALA A 164 -0.01 -0.88 -16.45
C ALA A 164 0.49 0.50 -16.94
N SER A 165 1.80 0.76 -16.93
CA SER A 165 2.40 2.05 -17.31
C SER A 165 1.74 3.22 -16.58
N ARG A 166 1.55 3.07 -15.28
CA ARG A 166 0.96 4.11 -14.43
C ARG A 166 1.98 5.23 -14.16
N HIS A 167 1.56 6.29 -13.48
CA HIS A 167 2.44 7.40 -13.07
C HIS A 167 3.38 7.04 -11.91
N TYR A 168 3.27 5.83 -11.38
CA TYR A 168 4.18 5.20 -10.40
C TYR A 168 4.61 3.80 -10.92
N PRO A 169 5.75 3.27 -10.47
CA PRO A 169 6.76 3.91 -9.64
C PRO A 169 7.49 5.04 -10.40
N ARG A 170 7.91 6.08 -9.66
CA ARG A 170 8.65 7.24 -10.21
C ARG A 170 10.14 7.10 -9.97
N LYS A 171 10.95 7.34 -11.01
CA LYS A 171 12.42 7.29 -10.90
C LYS A 171 12.99 8.31 -9.92
N ASP A 172 12.44 9.52 -9.91
CA ASP A 172 12.86 10.57 -8.98
C ASP A 172 12.56 10.23 -7.53
N PHE A 173 11.41 9.59 -7.24
CA PHE A 173 11.10 9.08 -5.91
C PHE A 173 12.11 8.02 -5.45
N PHE A 174 12.40 7.01 -6.27
CA PHE A 174 13.33 5.95 -5.88
C PHE A 174 14.80 6.40 -5.86
N ARG A 175 15.17 7.44 -6.63
CA ARG A 175 16.45 8.13 -6.44
C ARG A 175 16.53 8.76 -5.04
N ILE A 176 15.50 9.47 -4.60
CA ILE A 176 15.41 10.04 -3.24
C ILE A 176 15.51 8.94 -2.19
N ALA A 177 14.74 7.86 -2.35
CA ALA A 177 14.76 6.72 -1.43
C ALA A 177 16.16 6.09 -1.30
N ALA A 178 16.88 5.96 -2.42
CA ALA A 178 18.26 5.46 -2.43
C ALA A 178 19.22 6.43 -1.74
N GLU A 179 19.12 7.75 -1.99
CA GLU A 179 19.94 8.79 -1.34
C GLU A 179 19.72 8.83 0.17
N VAL A 180 18.47 8.67 0.63
CA VAL A 180 18.13 8.54 2.04
C VAL A 180 18.61 7.21 2.62
N GLY A 181 18.68 6.16 1.80
CA GLY A 181 19.08 4.80 2.18
C GLY A 181 17.93 3.98 2.77
N ASN A 182 16.77 4.04 2.14
CA ASN A 182 15.60 3.23 2.49
C ASN A 182 15.79 1.77 2.04
N ASN A 183 15.18 0.86 2.78
CA ASN A 183 14.94 -0.49 2.31
C ASN A 183 13.79 -0.49 1.31
N VAL A 184 13.90 -1.32 0.27
CA VAL A 184 12.84 -1.50 -0.74
C VAL A 184 12.37 -2.94 -0.77
N ILE A 185 11.12 -3.15 -1.18
CA ILE A 185 10.50 -4.45 -1.43
C ILE A 185 9.82 -4.41 -2.81
N PHE A 186 9.72 -5.56 -3.46
CA PHE A 186 8.97 -5.68 -4.70
C PHE A 186 7.59 -6.27 -4.40
N GLY A 187 6.53 -5.61 -4.87
CA GLY A 187 5.16 -6.09 -4.76
C GLY A 187 4.55 -6.36 -6.12
N CYS A 188 3.91 -7.52 -6.26
CA CYS A 188 3.25 -7.90 -7.51
C CYS A 188 1.98 -7.08 -7.76
N ASP A 189 1.24 -6.75 -6.70
CA ASP A 189 -0.06 -6.08 -6.77
C ASP A 189 -0.93 -6.76 -7.86
N ALA A 190 -1.04 -8.09 -7.72
CA ALA A 190 -1.65 -8.95 -8.72
C ALA A 190 -3.16 -9.05 -8.49
N HIS A 191 -3.95 -8.68 -9.51
CA HIS A 191 -5.40 -8.77 -9.53
C HIS A 191 -5.90 -10.01 -10.30
N SER A 192 -4.97 -10.83 -10.82
CA SER A 192 -5.25 -12.09 -11.47
C SER A 192 -4.09 -13.07 -11.35
N PRO A 193 -4.33 -14.39 -11.44
CA PRO A 193 -3.26 -15.40 -11.36
C PRO A 193 -2.14 -15.23 -12.41
N THR A 194 -2.46 -14.71 -13.59
CA THR A 194 -1.49 -14.49 -14.68
C THR A 194 -0.49 -13.37 -14.35
N GLU A 195 -0.84 -12.46 -13.43
CA GLU A 195 0.01 -11.35 -13.02
C GLU A 195 1.07 -11.76 -11.99
N LEU A 196 1.01 -13.00 -11.51
CA LEU A 196 2.07 -13.61 -10.70
C LEU A 196 3.29 -14.04 -11.55
N ASP A 197 3.22 -14.00 -12.88
CA ASP A 197 4.38 -14.07 -13.77
C ASP A 197 5.00 -12.67 -13.95
N TYR A 198 5.74 -12.25 -12.93
CA TYR A 198 6.29 -10.90 -12.79
C TYR A 198 7.72 -10.71 -13.34
N LYS A 199 8.23 -11.68 -14.11
CA LYS A 199 9.63 -11.63 -14.55
C LYS A 199 9.97 -10.36 -15.34
N LYS A 200 9.08 -9.90 -16.22
CA LYS A 200 9.29 -8.69 -17.02
C LYS A 200 9.35 -7.43 -16.16
N GLU A 201 8.44 -7.33 -15.18
CA GLU A 201 8.36 -6.21 -14.25
C GLU A 201 9.58 -6.18 -13.34
N PHE A 202 10.02 -7.34 -12.85
CA PHE A 202 11.24 -7.46 -12.06
C PHE A 202 12.48 -7.04 -12.85
N ASP A 203 12.66 -7.56 -14.09
CA ASP A 203 13.80 -7.19 -14.94
C ASP A 203 13.77 -5.68 -15.28
N CYS A 204 12.60 -5.07 -15.42
CA CYS A 204 12.42 -3.63 -15.58
C CYS A 204 12.81 -2.88 -14.30
N ALA A 205 12.27 -3.28 -13.15
CA ALA A 205 12.56 -2.65 -11.87
C ALA A 205 14.06 -2.65 -11.54
N MET A 206 14.73 -3.78 -11.71
CA MET A 206 16.18 -3.92 -11.47
C MET A 206 17.05 -3.06 -12.40
N LYS A 207 16.51 -2.64 -13.54
CA LYS A 207 17.23 -1.79 -14.49
C LYS A 207 16.97 -0.31 -14.28
N GLU A 208 15.78 0.06 -13.87
CA GLU A 208 15.30 1.45 -13.90
C GLU A 208 15.29 2.13 -12.53
N TYR A 209 15.23 1.34 -11.45
CA TYR A 209 15.15 1.76 -10.04
C TYR A 209 16.22 1.08 -9.20
#